data_af163c9b92ac020e0a872e7dfe1a9f5e
#
_entry.id   af163c9b92ac020e0a872e7dfe1a9f5e
#
_cell.length_a   1.000
_cell.length_b   1.000
_cell.length_c   1.000
_cell.angle_alpha   90.00
_cell.angle_beta   90.00
_cell.angle_gamma   90.00
#
_symmetry.space_group_name_H-M   'P 1'
#
loop_
_entity.id
_entity.type
_entity.pdbx_description
1 polymer ?
#
loop_
_entity_poly.entity_id
_entity_poly.type
_entity_poly.pdbx_seq_one_letter_code
_entity_poly.pdbx_strand_id
1 'polypeptide(L)'
;MFCSKCGNILRDGARFCPSCGAAQTPHDTAVNTTPNFTHGQSLPSVTFGAAIRLFFSNYVNFHGRSRRSEYWYIVLFMSLVSAVLGFLPDDRSSLGYALSTLWGLATLIPGIALAVRRMHDVGKSGLYLLWFLLPLAGWIIVLIPMLQDSQPGSNQYGPNPKFCC
;
A
#
# COMPACT_ATOMS: atom_id res chain seq x y z
N MET A 1 5.35 11.81 -14.12
CA MET A 1 5.87 10.43 -14.30
C MET A 1 5.75 9.63 -12.99
N PHE A 2 5.93 8.31 -13.02
CA PHE A 2 5.88 7.49 -11.80
C PHE A 2 7.28 7.05 -11.41
N CYS A 3 7.55 6.99 -10.10
CA CYS A 3 8.81 6.45 -9.60
C CYS A 3 8.90 4.95 -9.90
N SER A 4 9.98 4.52 -10.56
CA SER A 4 10.22 3.12 -10.91
C SER A 4 10.40 2.21 -9.69
N LYS A 5 10.75 2.77 -8.53
CA LYS A 5 11.02 2.01 -7.30
C LYS A 5 9.83 1.92 -6.36
N CYS A 6 9.03 2.97 -6.22
CA CYS A 6 7.91 2.99 -5.24
C CYS A 6 6.55 3.28 -5.87
N GLY A 7 6.46 3.50 -7.18
CA GLY A 7 5.21 3.79 -7.90
C GLY A 7 4.62 5.17 -7.62
N ASN A 8 5.28 6.02 -6.81
CA ASN A 8 4.75 7.33 -6.50
C ASN A 8 4.87 8.29 -7.68
N ILE A 9 3.91 9.22 -7.81
CA ILE A 9 3.91 10.22 -8.89
C ILE A 9 5.06 11.21 -8.65
N LEU A 10 5.86 11.43 -9.68
CA LEU A 10 6.96 12.37 -9.68
C LEU A 10 6.61 13.58 -10.55
N ARG A 11 7.17 14.74 -10.22
CA ARG A 11 7.16 15.89 -11.11
C ARG A 11 8.01 15.60 -12.34
N ASP A 12 7.62 16.16 -13.48
CA ASP A 12 8.43 16.04 -14.69
C ASP A 12 9.79 16.70 -14.47
N GLY A 13 10.85 15.95 -14.78
CA GLY A 13 12.24 16.38 -14.55
C GLY A 13 12.78 16.14 -13.12
N ALA A 14 12.03 15.52 -12.24
CA ALA A 14 12.52 15.17 -10.90
C ALA A 14 13.67 14.15 -11.00
N ARG A 15 14.86 14.52 -10.52
CA ARG A 15 16.03 13.65 -10.47
C ARG A 15 15.97 12.62 -9.34
N PHE A 16 15.19 12.88 -8.30
CA PHE A 16 15.02 12.01 -7.15
C PHE A 16 13.54 11.92 -6.76
N CYS A 17 13.11 10.74 -6.31
CA CYS A 17 11.78 10.55 -5.78
C CYS A 17 11.68 11.11 -4.35
N PRO A 18 10.77 12.04 -4.06
CA PRO A 18 10.63 12.61 -2.71
C PRO A 18 10.13 11.59 -1.67
N SER A 19 9.51 10.50 -2.11
CA SER A 19 8.95 9.48 -1.21
C SER A 19 9.92 8.37 -0.83
N CYS A 20 10.83 7.98 -1.72
CA CYS A 20 11.75 6.86 -1.48
C CYS A 20 13.21 7.20 -1.72
N GLY A 21 13.53 8.44 -2.10
CA GLY A 21 14.89 8.92 -2.37
C GLY A 21 15.57 8.31 -3.61
N ALA A 22 14.88 7.44 -4.36
CA ALA A 22 15.48 6.80 -5.54
C ALA A 22 15.78 7.81 -6.63
N ALA A 23 17.00 7.74 -7.20
CA ALA A 23 17.38 8.51 -8.37
C ALA A 23 16.53 8.07 -9.57
N GLN A 24 16.07 9.05 -10.36
CA GLN A 24 15.30 8.82 -11.58
C GLN A 24 16.14 9.22 -12.78
N THR A 25 16.29 8.30 -13.72
CA THR A 25 16.90 8.63 -15.02
C THR A 25 15.91 9.46 -15.84
N PRO A 26 16.37 10.52 -16.52
CA PRO A 26 15.52 11.23 -17.47
C PRO A 26 15.12 10.25 -18.58
N HIS A 27 13.86 9.80 -18.59
CA HIS A 27 13.35 9.01 -19.70
C HIS A 27 12.89 9.96 -20.79
N ASP A 28 13.56 9.91 -21.92
CA ASP A 28 13.27 10.72 -23.09
C ASP A 28 11.81 10.52 -23.56
N THR A 29 11.14 11.65 -23.68
CA THR A 29 9.99 11.94 -24.55
C THR A 29 9.12 10.78 -25.05
N ALA A 30 8.20 10.32 -24.22
CA ALA A 30 6.91 9.86 -24.72
C ALA A 30 5.88 10.92 -24.32
N VAL A 31 5.23 11.53 -25.31
CA VAL A 31 4.14 12.48 -25.15
C VAL A 31 3.01 11.79 -24.39
N ASN A 32 3.00 11.98 -23.07
CA ASN A 32 1.85 11.63 -22.25
C ASN A 32 1.34 12.92 -21.64
N THR A 33 0.09 13.21 -21.89
CA THR A 33 -0.69 14.25 -21.24
C THR A 33 -0.77 13.94 -19.74
N THR A 34 0.32 14.15 -19.02
CA THR A 34 0.33 14.06 -17.56
C THR A 34 -0.36 15.31 -17.02
N PRO A 35 -1.41 15.17 -16.21
CA PRO A 35 -2.05 16.31 -15.59
C PRO A 35 -0.99 17.07 -14.78
N ASN A 36 -0.88 18.36 -15.06
CA ASN A 36 0.07 19.26 -14.39
C ASN A 36 -0.51 19.57 -12.99
N PHE A 37 -0.12 18.79 -11.98
CA PHE A 37 -0.58 18.99 -10.60
C PHE A 37 0.20 20.13 -9.95
N THR A 38 -0.52 21.19 -9.57
CA THR A 38 0.03 22.28 -8.77
C THR A 38 0.14 21.88 -7.29
N HIS A 39 1.04 22.52 -6.57
CA HIS A 39 1.23 22.28 -5.12
C HIS A 39 -0.10 22.41 -4.36
N GLY A 40 -0.42 21.41 -3.53
CA GLY A 40 -1.68 21.34 -2.80
C GLY A 40 -2.86 20.73 -3.57
N GLN A 41 -2.70 20.35 -4.83
CA GLN A 41 -3.75 19.71 -5.62
C GLN A 41 -3.94 18.26 -5.20
N SER A 42 -5.19 17.84 -5.06
CA SER A 42 -5.52 16.45 -4.71
C SER A 42 -5.16 15.52 -5.87
N LEU A 43 -4.40 14.47 -5.55
CA LEU A 43 -4.10 13.40 -6.49
C LEU A 43 -5.35 12.54 -6.75
N PRO A 44 -5.52 11.99 -7.96
CA PRO A 44 -6.64 11.10 -8.27
C PRO A 44 -6.70 9.93 -7.29
N SER A 45 -7.90 9.43 -7.04
CA SER A 45 -8.10 8.24 -6.21
C SER A 45 -7.39 7.03 -6.82
N VAL A 46 -6.79 6.20 -5.97
CA VAL A 46 -6.22 4.93 -6.41
C VAL A 46 -7.35 4.03 -6.90
N THR A 47 -7.24 3.51 -8.12
CA THR A 47 -8.17 2.51 -8.65
C THR A 47 -7.85 1.13 -8.09
N PHE A 48 -8.82 0.20 -8.13
CA PHE A 48 -8.64 -1.17 -7.64
C PHE A 48 -7.43 -1.88 -8.28
N GLY A 49 -7.31 -1.81 -9.62
CA GLY A 49 -6.17 -2.41 -10.33
C GLY A 49 -4.83 -1.75 -10.02
N ALA A 50 -4.82 -0.43 -9.81
CA ALA A 50 -3.61 0.29 -9.38
C ALA A 50 -3.20 -0.13 -7.96
N ALA A 51 -4.15 -0.34 -7.05
CA ALA A 51 -3.86 -0.82 -5.70
C ALA A 51 -3.20 -2.20 -5.71
N ILE A 52 -3.69 -3.14 -6.53
CA ILE A 52 -3.09 -4.47 -6.68
C ILE A 52 -1.66 -4.36 -7.23
N ARG A 53 -1.44 -3.53 -8.25
CA ARG A 53 -0.09 -3.29 -8.77
C ARG A 53 0.85 -2.73 -7.71
N LEU A 54 0.40 -1.71 -6.98
CA LEU A 54 1.18 -1.10 -5.88
C LEU A 54 1.48 -2.08 -4.76
N PHE A 55 0.56 -2.99 -4.45
CA PHE A 55 0.74 -4.03 -3.46
C PHE A 55 1.92 -4.94 -3.80
N PHE A 56 1.96 -5.47 -5.02
CA PHE A 56 3.04 -6.35 -5.44
C PHE A 56 4.34 -5.61 -5.76
N SER A 57 4.29 -4.38 -6.29
CA SER A 57 5.51 -3.59 -6.55
C SER A 57 6.22 -3.14 -5.27
N ASN A 58 5.47 -2.98 -4.17
CA ASN A 58 5.99 -2.63 -2.85
C ASN A 58 6.08 -3.83 -1.89
N TYR A 59 6.38 -5.00 -2.41
CA TYR A 59 6.35 -6.28 -1.70
C TYR A 59 7.07 -6.26 -0.35
N VAL A 60 8.29 -5.70 -0.32
CA VAL A 60 9.14 -5.56 0.88
C VAL A 60 9.39 -4.10 1.28
N ASN A 61 8.59 -3.18 0.77
CA ASN A 61 8.74 -1.76 1.06
C ASN A 61 7.90 -1.36 2.27
N PHE A 62 8.53 -1.20 3.41
CA PHE A 62 7.92 -0.78 4.68
C PHE A 62 7.95 0.74 4.89
N HIS A 63 8.57 1.49 3.98
CA HIS A 63 8.71 2.94 4.07
C HIS A 63 7.60 3.67 3.32
N GLY A 64 7.37 4.93 3.71
CA GLY A 64 6.36 5.77 3.08
C GLY A 64 4.97 5.61 3.72
N ARG A 65 3.96 6.10 3.01
CA ARG A 65 2.57 6.19 3.46
C ARG A 65 1.64 5.55 2.44
N SER A 66 0.58 4.90 2.91
CA SER A 66 -0.42 4.25 2.07
C SER A 66 -1.82 4.81 2.33
N ARG A 67 -2.55 5.17 1.27
CA ARG A 67 -3.90 5.72 1.38
C ARG A 67 -4.87 4.69 1.95
N ARG A 68 -5.94 5.18 2.59
CA ARG A 68 -7.06 4.36 3.06
C ARG A 68 -7.66 3.51 1.94
N SER A 69 -7.90 4.09 0.76
CA SER A 69 -8.45 3.36 -0.40
C SER A 69 -7.53 2.23 -0.88
N GLU A 70 -6.20 2.45 -0.94
CA GLU A 70 -5.23 1.42 -1.30
C GLU A 70 -5.32 0.23 -0.34
N TYR A 71 -5.32 0.50 0.96
CA TYR A 71 -5.42 -0.54 1.99
C TYR A 71 -6.71 -1.37 1.85
N TRP A 72 -7.87 -0.72 1.78
CA TRP A 72 -9.15 -1.42 1.74
C TRP A 72 -9.40 -2.16 0.44
N TYR A 73 -8.90 -1.67 -0.71
CA TYR A 73 -8.95 -2.41 -1.96
C TYR A 73 -8.13 -3.71 -1.90
N ILE A 74 -6.99 -3.70 -1.22
CA ILE A 74 -6.19 -4.92 -1.04
C ILE A 74 -6.85 -5.87 -0.05
N VAL A 75 -7.43 -5.36 1.04
CA VAL A 75 -8.23 -6.21 1.95
C VAL A 75 -9.35 -6.91 1.19
N LEU A 76 -10.09 -6.18 0.35
CA LEU A 76 -11.12 -6.75 -0.50
C LEU A 76 -10.55 -7.80 -1.48
N PHE A 77 -9.48 -7.45 -2.17
CA PHE A 77 -8.82 -8.39 -3.10
C PHE A 77 -8.39 -9.68 -2.41
N MET A 78 -7.73 -9.58 -1.27
CA MET A 78 -7.28 -10.76 -0.51
C MET A 78 -8.45 -11.58 0.01
N SER A 79 -9.52 -10.94 0.46
CA SER A 79 -10.74 -11.62 0.91
C SER A 79 -11.42 -12.38 -0.22
N LEU A 80 -11.50 -11.77 -1.42
CA LEU A 80 -12.09 -12.43 -2.60
C LEU A 80 -11.28 -13.66 -3.02
N VAL A 81 -9.95 -13.54 -3.10
CA VAL A 81 -9.09 -14.69 -3.45
C VAL A 81 -9.19 -15.79 -2.39
N SER A 82 -9.16 -15.43 -1.10
CA SER A 82 -9.30 -16.40 -0.02
C SER A 82 -10.67 -17.08 -0.02
N ALA A 83 -11.74 -16.36 -0.35
CA ALA A 83 -13.07 -16.93 -0.49
C ALA A 83 -13.13 -17.94 -1.65
N VAL A 84 -12.54 -17.61 -2.80
CA VAL A 84 -12.46 -18.56 -3.94
C VAL A 84 -11.67 -19.82 -3.57
N LEU A 85 -10.51 -19.65 -2.90
CA LEU A 85 -9.72 -20.79 -2.44
C LEU A 85 -10.46 -21.63 -1.39
N GLY A 86 -11.29 -21.01 -0.56
CA GLY A 86 -12.10 -21.70 0.46
C GLY A 86 -13.23 -22.59 -0.10
N PHE A 87 -13.56 -22.51 -1.40
CA PHE A 87 -14.44 -23.47 -2.06
C PHE A 87 -13.73 -24.76 -2.47
N LEU A 88 -12.40 -24.80 -2.42
CA LEU A 88 -11.63 -26.01 -2.71
C LEU A 88 -11.58 -26.90 -1.47
N PRO A 89 -11.47 -28.24 -1.63
CA PRO A 89 -11.29 -29.14 -0.50
C PRO A 89 -10.06 -28.76 0.33
N ASP A 90 -10.24 -28.69 1.65
CA ASP A 90 -9.20 -28.23 2.59
C ASP A 90 -8.52 -29.40 3.36
N ASP A 91 -8.51 -30.59 2.78
CA ASP A 91 -7.74 -31.71 3.31
C ASP A 91 -6.24 -31.45 3.14
N ARG A 92 -5.42 -31.81 4.13
CA ARG A 92 -3.96 -31.59 4.09
C ARG A 92 -3.25 -32.17 2.88
N SER A 93 -3.83 -33.21 2.24
CA SER A 93 -3.34 -33.83 1.01
C SER A 93 -3.91 -33.18 -0.26
N SER A 94 -4.84 -32.21 -0.14
CA SER A 94 -5.54 -31.64 -1.26
C SER A 94 -4.76 -30.47 -1.88
N LEU A 95 -4.98 -30.25 -3.18
CA LEU A 95 -4.47 -29.09 -3.90
C LEU A 95 -4.99 -27.77 -3.28
N GLY A 96 -6.23 -27.77 -2.77
CA GLY A 96 -6.84 -26.62 -2.12
C GLY A 96 -6.03 -26.14 -0.92
N TYR A 97 -5.65 -27.06 -0.03
CA TYR A 97 -4.80 -26.74 1.12
C TYR A 97 -3.43 -26.18 0.70
N ALA A 98 -2.79 -26.80 -0.28
CA ALA A 98 -1.50 -26.33 -0.78
C ALA A 98 -1.58 -24.90 -1.37
N LEU A 99 -2.62 -24.63 -2.18
CA LEU A 99 -2.83 -23.31 -2.78
C LEU A 99 -3.15 -22.25 -1.73
N SER A 100 -4.00 -22.55 -0.75
CA SER A 100 -4.35 -21.63 0.34
C SER A 100 -3.13 -21.28 1.21
N THR A 101 -2.31 -22.29 1.53
CA THR A 101 -1.07 -22.09 2.30
C THR A 101 -0.06 -21.24 1.51
N LEU A 102 0.14 -21.55 0.23
CA LEU A 102 1.05 -20.79 -0.63
C LEU A 102 0.58 -19.35 -0.79
N TRP A 103 -0.73 -19.14 -0.98
CA TRP A 103 -1.33 -17.80 -1.03
C TRP A 103 -1.09 -17.02 0.26
N GLY A 104 -1.33 -17.61 1.41
CA GLY A 104 -1.10 -16.99 2.72
C GLY A 104 0.37 -16.58 2.91
N LEU A 105 1.31 -17.48 2.57
CA LEU A 105 2.74 -17.18 2.67
C LEU A 105 3.18 -16.09 1.68
N ALA A 106 2.71 -16.15 0.44
CA ALA A 106 3.06 -15.16 -0.58
C ALA A 106 2.53 -13.77 -0.26
N THR A 107 1.39 -13.65 0.41
CA THR A 107 0.77 -12.36 0.74
C THR A 107 1.11 -11.85 2.14
N LEU A 108 1.75 -12.66 2.97
CA LEU A 108 2.12 -12.29 4.35
C LEU A 108 3.01 -11.05 4.41
N ILE A 109 4.15 -11.10 3.70
CA ILE A 109 5.14 -10.01 3.72
C ILE A 109 4.56 -8.71 3.15
N PRO A 110 3.98 -8.68 1.93
CA PRO A 110 3.43 -7.45 1.39
C PRO A 110 2.19 -6.98 2.16
N GLY A 111 1.45 -7.87 2.81
CA GLY A 111 0.35 -7.51 3.70
C GLY A 111 0.83 -6.75 4.93
N ILE A 112 1.89 -7.22 5.58
CA ILE A 112 2.53 -6.51 6.71
C ILE A 112 3.11 -5.19 6.23
N ALA A 113 3.80 -5.15 5.08
CA ALA A 113 4.38 -3.93 4.53
C ALA A 113 3.30 -2.86 4.25
N LEU A 114 2.15 -3.27 3.70
CA LEU A 114 1.01 -2.39 3.47
C LEU A 114 0.41 -1.87 4.79
N ALA A 115 0.23 -2.74 5.77
CA ALA A 115 -0.30 -2.38 7.09
C ALA A 115 0.63 -1.40 7.83
N VAL A 116 1.94 -1.61 7.78
CA VAL A 116 2.95 -0.68 8.33
C VAL A 116 2.84 0.69 7.66
N ARG A 117 2.81 0.74 6.32
CA ARG A 117 2.67 2.00 5.56
C ARG A 117 1.33 2.70 5.86
N ARG A 118 0.29 1.92 6.16
CA ARG A 118 -0.99 2.47 6.59
C ARG A 118 -0.91 3.07 7.99
N MET A 119 -0.19 2.45 8.94
CA MET A 119 0.10 3.05 10.25
C MET A 119 0.89 4.35 10.12
N HIS A 120 1.89 4.37 9.26
CA HIS A 120 2.68 5.57 8.96
C HIS A 120 1.81 6.71 8.41
N ASP A 121 0.77 6.40 7.65
CA ASP A 121 -0.13 7.40 7.06
C ASP A 121 -0.96 8.16 8.13
N VAL A 122 -1.26 7.52 9.23
CA VAL A 122 -1.92 8.14 10.40
C VAL A 122 -0.95 8.58 11.50
N GLY A 123 0.36 8.66 11.19
CA GLY A 123 1.40 9.13 12.11
C GLY A 123 1.77 8.12 13.21
N LYS A 124 1.37 6.86 13.09
CA LYS A 124 1.71 5.79 14.04
C LYS A 124 2.93 5.01 13.55
N SER A 125 3.71 4.46 14.48
CA SER A 125 4.79 3.53 14.15
C SER A 125 4.23 2.19 13.66
N GLY A 126 4.97 1.50 12.78
CA GLY A 126 4.64 0.13 12.37
C GLY A 126 4.57 -0.86 13.53
N LEU A 127 5.29 -0.61 14.62
CA LEU A 127 5.22 -1.40 15.86
C LEU A 127 3.82 -1.37 16.50
N TYR A 128 2.98 -0.40 16.13
CA TYR A 128 1.60 -0.34 16.58
C TYR A 128 0.80 -1.60 16.18
N LEU A 129 1.22 -2.32 15.14
CA LEU A 129 0.63 -3.59 14.75
C LEU A 129 0.84 -4.72 15.77
N LEU A 130 1.79 -4.59 16.69
CA LEU A 130 2.01 -5.57 17.76
C LEU A 130 0.81 -5.65 18.73
N TRP A 131 -0.05 -4.63 18.75
CA TRP A 131 -1.30 -4.69 19.50
C TRP A 131 -2.21 -5.84 19.05
N PHE A 132 -2.07 -6.36 17.81
CA PHE A 132 -2.78 -7.56 17.37
C PHE A 132 -2.51 -8.80 18.24
N LEU A 133 -1.40 -8.81 18.99
CA LEU A 133 -1.09 -9.90 19.94
C LEU A 133 -2.04 -9.92 21.15
N LEU A 134 -2.73 -8.82 21.45
CA LEU A 134 -3.74 -8.79 22.51
C LEU A 134 -5.09 -9.24 21.95
N PRO A 135 -5.68 -10.32 22.48
CA PRO A 135 -6.98 -10.79 22.04
C PRO A 135 -8.06 -9.72 22.32
N LEU A 136 -9.00 -9.57 21.41
CA LEU A 136 -10.14 -8.64 21.42
C LEU A 136 -9.74 -7.15 21.43
N ALA A 137 -9.07 -6.66 22.47
CA ALA A 137 -8.70 -5.24 22.60
C ALA A 137 -7.73 -4.80 21.49
N GLY A 138 -6.75 -5.61 21.14
CA GLY A 138 -5.75 -5.28 20.13
C GLY A 138 -6.36 -5.09 18.75
N TRP A 139 -7.33 -5.89 18.38
CA TRP A 139 -8.04 -5.76 17.10
C TRP A 139 -8.76 -4.41 16.97
N ILE A 140 -9.45 -3.99 18.03
CA ILE A 140 -10.14 -2.68 18.05
C ILE A 140 -9.12 -1.55 17.97
N ILE A 141 -8.04 -1.62 18.77
CA ILE A 141 -6.98 -0.62 18.81
C ILE A 141 -6.34 -0.42 17.44
N VAL A 142 -6.09 -1.49 16.69
CA VAL A 142 -5.47 -1.40 15.35
C VAL A 142 -6.50 -1.01 14.29
N LEU A 143 -7.76 -1.42 14.43
CA LEU A 143 -8.81 -1.10 13.47
C LEU A 143 -9.10 0.41 13.41
N ILE A 144 -9.09 1.11 14.56
CA ILE A 144 -9.37 2.55 14.62
C ILE A 144 -8.45 3.34 13.67
N PRO A 145 -7.10 3.27 13.74
CA PRO A 145 -6.24 3.97 12.80
C PRO A 145 -6.38 3.49 11.35
N MET A 146 -6.75 2.23 11.11
CA MET A 146 -7.02 1.74 9.75
C MET A 146 -8.22 2.43 9.09
N LEU A 147 -9.22 2.84 9.90
CA LEU A 147 -10.41 3.56 9.44
C LEU A 147 -10.22 5.07 9.36
N GLN A 148 -9.26 5.63 10.11
CA GLN A 148 -8.98 7.07 10.11
C GLN A 148 -8.56 7.56 8.72
N ASP A 149 -8.70 8.85 8.46
CA ASP A 149 -8.20 9.44 7.23
C ASP A 149 -6.68 9.70 7.30
N SER A 150 -6.06 9.96 6.16
CA SER A 150 -4.63 10.30 6.09
C SER A 150 -4.35 11.56 6.91
N GLN A 151 -3.27 11.55 7.69
CA GLN A 151 -2.82 12.72 8.43
C GLN A 151 -2.53 13.87 7.44
N PRO A 152 -3.06 15.09 7.66
CA PRO A 152 -2.81 16.22 6.79
C PRO A 152 -1.33 16.62 6.80
N GLY A 153 -0.85 17.12 5.66
CA GLY A 153 0.53 17.54 5.50
C GLY A 153 1.53 16.37 5.44
N SER A 154 2.81 16.70 5.45
CA SER A 154 3.91 15.73 5.56
C SER A 154 4.12 15.35 7.03
N ASN A 155 4.50 14.11 7.27
CA ASN A 155 4.91 13.62 8.58
C ASN A 155 6.31 12.96 8.47
N GLN A 156 6.81 12.39 9.58
CA GLN A 156 8.12 11.75 9.63
C GLN A 156 8.32 10.58 8.64
N TYR A 157 7.22 10.06 8.06
CA TYR A 157 7.24 8.94 7.10
C TYR A 157 7.10 9.41 5.64
N GLY A 158 6.86 10.71 5.41
CA GLY A 158 6.79 11.28 4.08
C GLY A 158 5.59 12.20 3.85
N PRO A 159 5.45 12.68 2.60
CA PRO A 159 4.36 13.56 2.21
C PRO A 159 3.00 12.85 2.25
N ASN A 160 1.92 13.65 2.33
CA ASN A 160 0.57 13.12 2.27
C ASN A 160 0.31 12.47 0.90
N PRO A 161 -0.06 11.18 0.84
CA PRO A 161 -0.28 10.50 -0.43
C PRO A 161 -1.49 10.99 -1.23
N LYS A 162 -2.32 11.87 -0.66
CA LYS A 162 -3.50 12.44 -1.32
C LYS A 162 -3.22 13.73 -2.09
N PHE A 163 -2.11 14.41 -1.79
CA PHE A 163 -1.80 15.72 -2.36
C PHE A 163 -0.40 15.74 -2.97
N CYS A 164 -0.23 16.56 -4.00
CA CYS A 164 1.10 16.90 -4.49
C CYS A 164 1.84 17.79 -3.48
N CYS A 165 3.10 17.47 -3.24
CA CYS A 165 4.00 18.29 -2.41
C CYS A 165 4.46 19.53 -3.17
#